data_011a27e98960457f0b171c794719c30a
#
_entry.id   011a27e98960457f0b171c794719c30a
#
_cell.length_a   1.000
_cell.length_b   1.000
_cell.length_c   1.000
_cell.angle_alpha   90.00
_cell.angle_beta   90.00
_cell.angle_gamma   90.00
#
_symmetry.space_group_name_H-M   'P 1'
#
loop_
_entity.id
_entity.type
_entity.pdbx_description
1 polymer ?
#
loop_
_entity_poly.entity_id
_entity_poly.type
_entity_poly.pdbx_seq_one_letter_code
_entity_poly.pdbx_strand_id
1 'polypeptide(L)'
;MKGIENITRRIDQDAQAEIDAVLDKARSDAAEVTARYQAQADAQRRELTAKNEKAAAEREERLISAARMEARKVALAARQEMVDKAYDLALEKLCAMPEKTYVETVAQLLAQAAPNGQGEVILNPQVSASMGPAIVERANALIGGGKLTLSKTAREIRGGFILKCGNVEVNGTFETLVRLQRTQNAGAVAKQLLARQGVWVGAHISSIYGICDAALEEAGQLRGVAEKDF
;
A
#
# COMPACT_ATOMS: atom_id res chain seq x y z
N MET A 1 1.21 53.52 92.77
CA MET A 1 0.67 52.42 91.86
C MET A 1 0.64 52.81 90.42
N LYS A 2 0.31 54.03 89.98
CA LYS A 2 0.29 54.46 88.53
C LYS A 2 1.57 54.26 87.76
N GLY A 3 2.77 54.23 88.37
CA GLY A 3 4.05 54.08 87.71
C GLY A 3 4.31 52.65 87.21
N ILE A 4 3.92 51.63 87.99
CA ILE A 4 4.12 50.20 87.61
C ILE A 4 3.15 49.80 86.48
N GLU A 5 1.90 50.25 86.57
CA GLU A 5 0.87 49.99 85.53
C GLU A 5 1.28 50.57 84.20
N ASN A 6 1.95 51.73 84.14
CA ASN A 6 2.44 52.33 82.93
C ASN A 6 3.62 51.54 82.34
N ILE A 7 4.51 51.01 83.18
CA ILE A 7 5.64 50.18 82.70
C ILE A 7 5.13 48.84 82.11
N THR A 8 4.19 48.17 82.85
CA THR A 8 3.60 46.93 82.36
C THR A 8 2.89 47.14 81.04
N ARG A 9 2.11 48.19 80.87
CA ARG A 9 1.42 48.52 79.65
C ARG A 9 2.39 48.77 78.47
N ARG A 10 3.54 49.38 78.75
CA ARG A 10 4.55 49.65 77.77
C ARG A 10 5.26 48.35 77.31
N ILE A 11 5.56 47.46 78.26
CA ILE A 11 6.12 46.15 77.98
C ILE A 11 5.14 45.32 77.14
N ASP A 12 3.83 45.34 77.49
CA ASP A 12 2.80 44.63 76.68
C ASP A 12 2.69 45.22 75.24
N GLN A 13 2.78 46.56 75.11
CA GLN A 13 2.76 47.21 73.81
C GLN A 13 3.99 46.88 73.00
N ASP A 14 5.17 46.90 73.58
CA ASP A 14 6.42 46.57 72.89
C ASP A 14 6.45 45.09 72.49
N ALA A 15 5.97 44.19 73.38
CA ALA A 15 5.86 42.76 73.06
C ALA A 15 4.83 42.50 71.97
N GLN A 16 3.66 43.17 71.95
CA GLN A 16 2.67 43.05 70.89
C GLN A 16 3.21 43.53 69.53
N ALA A 17 3.94 44.65 69.49
CA ALA A 17 4.55 45.19 68.33
C ALA A 17 5.63 44.23 67.74
N GLU A 18 6.37 43.53 68.59
CA GLU A 18 7.36 42.53 68.19
C GLU A 18 6.68 41.26 67.62
N ILE A 19 5.60 40.80 68.24
CA ILE A 19 4.78 39.71 67.74
C ILE A 19 4.19 40.03 66.34
N ASP A 20 3.59 41.21 66.19
CA ASP A 20 3.00 41.65 64.96
C ASP A 20 4.07 41.73 63.83
N ALA A 21 5.25 42.27 64.13
CA ALA A 21 6.36 42.32 63.14
C ALA A 21 6.85 40.93 62.73
N VAL A 22 6.92 39.97 63.66
CA VAL A 22 7.30 38.57 63.37
C VAL A 22 6.22 37.91 62.46
N LEU A 23 4.93 38.11 62.85
CA LEU A 23 3.81 37.56 62.05
C LEU A 23 3.75 38.13 60.63
N ASP A 24 3.94 39.44 60.49
CA ASP A 24 3.90 40.11 59.19
C ASP A 24 5.07 39.68 58.31
N LYS A 25 6.26 39.52 58.91
CA LYS A 25 7.39 38.95 58.22
C LYS A 25 7.14 37.50 57.76
N ALA A 26 6.61 36.64 58.62
CA ALA A 26 6.26 35.28 58.32
C ALA A 26 5.22 35.18 57.18
N ARG A 27 4.20 36.05 57.19
CA ARG A 27 3.19 36.16 56.11
C ARG A 27 3.82 36.59 54.78
N SER A 28 4.72 37.58 54.84
CA SER A 28 5.45 38.05 53.63
C SER A 28 6.32 36.96 53.04
N ASP A 29 7.08 36.25 53.86
CA ASP A 29 7.95 35.14 53.43
C ASP A 29 7.11 33.97 52.84
N ALA A 30 5.98 33.64 53.46
CA ALA A 30 5.07 32.63 52.96
C ALA A 30 4.45 33.03 51.61
N ALA A 31 4.04 34.30 51.46
CA ALA A 31 3.52 34.82 50.20
C ALA A 31 4.57 34.79 49.06
N GLU A 32 5.81 35.17 49.37
CA GLU A 32 6.91 35.09 48.41
C GLU A 32 7.19 33.67 47.94
N VAL A 33 7.27 32.72 48.89
CA VAL A 33 7.45 31.30 48.56
C VAL A 33 6.32 30.77 47.66
N THR A 34 5.08 31.10 48.06
CA THR A 34 3.88 30.68 47.30
C THR A 34 3.91 31.24 45.85
N ALA A 35 4.16 32.55 45.73
CA ALA A 35 4.26 33.21 44.41
C ALA A 35 5.36 32.62 43.54
N ARG A 36 6.52 32.31 44.09
CA ARG A 36 7.62 31.67 43.38
C ARG A 36 7.26 30.30 42.85
N TYR A 37 6.65 29.43 43.67
CA TYR A 37 6.24 28.10 43.22
C TYR A 37 5.09 28.15 42.23
N GLN A 38 4.19 29.09 42.36
CA GLN A 38 3.10 29.28 41.42
C GLN A 38 3.63 29.73 40.04
N ALA A 39 4.57 30.67 40.01
CA ALA A 39 5.23 31.09 38.77
C ALA A 39 6.01 29.94 38.11
N GLN A 40 6.67 29.10 38.91
CA GLN A 40 7.37 27.93 38.41
C GLN A 40 6.41 26.87 37.80
N ALA A 41 5.30 26.60 38.50
CA ALA A 41 4.28 25.67 38.04
C ALA A 41 3.62 26.15 36.72
N ASP A 42 3.33 27.45 36.63
CA ASP A 42 2.78 28.05 35.41
C ASP A 42 3.77 28.00 34.23
N ALA A 43 5.04 28.20 34.47
CA ALA A 43 6.09 28.06 33.45
C ALA A 43 6.18 26.63 32.95
N GLN A 44 6.22 25.65 33.88
CA GLN A 44 6.23 24.22 33.50
C GLN A 44 4.98 23.79 32.71
N ARG A 45 3.80 24.28 33.15
CA ARG A 45 2.54 24.00 32.47
C ARG A 45 2.58 24.51 31.02
N ARG A 46 3.03 25.75 30.79
CA ARG A 46 3.17 26.33 29.44
C ARG A 46 4.14 25.52 28.57
N GLU A 47 5.28 25.12 29.10
CA GLU A 47 6.27 24.31 28.38
C GLU A 47 5.69 22.94 28.00
N LEU A 48 5.04 22.24 28.93
CA LEU A 48 4.40 20.96 28.70
C LEU A 48 3.28 21.05 27.67
N THR A 49 2.44 22.09 27.75
CA THR A 49 1.37 22.32 26.78
C THR A 49 1.93 22.52 25.37
N ALA A 50 2.89 23.40 25.20
CA ALA A 50 3.54 23.64 23.90
C ALA A 50 4.23 22.37 23.33
N LYS A 51 4.88 21.59 24.18
CA LYS A 51 5.50 20.32 23.81
C LYS A 51 4.47 19.29 23.37
N ASN A 52 3.36 19.19 24.10
CA ASN A 52 2.27 18.25 23.78
C ASN A 52 1.54 18.64 22.49
N GLU A 53 1.27 19.93 22.27
CA GLU A 53 0.68 20.42 21.03
C GLU A 53 1.55 20.09 19.80
N LYS A 54 2.85 20.32 19.91
CA LYS A 54 3.81 19.95 18.86
C LYS A 54 3.81 18.44 18.61
N ALA A 55 3.87 17.63 19.66
CA ALA A 55 3.87 16.17 19.55
C ALA A 55 2.54 15.64 18.96
N ALA A 56 1.41 16.27 19.30
CA ALA A 56 0.10 15.94 18.74
C ALA A 56 0.05 16.23 17.22
N ALA A 57 0.49 17.41 16.80
CA ALA A 57 0.54 17.79 15.40
C ALA A 57 1.45 16.84 14.57
N GLU A 58 2.63 16.52 15.08
CA GLU A 58 3.53 15.56 14.43
C GLU A 58 2.93 14.15 14.34
N ARG A 59 2.17 13.72 15.36
CA ARG A 59 1.47 12.43 15.33
C ARG A 59 0.36 12.40 14.30
N GLU A 60 -0.42 13.47 14.23
CA GLU A 60 -1.49 13.63 13.23
C GLU A 60 -0.93 13.55 11.81
N GLU A 61 0.13 14.29 11.52
CA GLU A 61 0.78 14.26 10.21
C GLU A 61 1.28 12.85 9.83
N ARG A 62 1.89 12.14 10.78
CA ARG A 62 2.33 10.75 10.57
C ARG A 62 1.16 9.81 10.27
N LEU A 63 0.04 9.95 10.98
CA LEU A 63 -1.16 9.12 10.77
C LEU A 63 -1.78 9.39 9.39
N ILE A 64 -1.93 10.65 9.01
CA ILE A 64 -2.44 11.05 7.69
C ILE A 64 -1.53 10.52 6.58
N SER A 65 -0.21 10.63 6.75
CA SER A 65 0.77 10.15 5.79
C SER A 65 0.71 8.62 5.62
N ALA A 66 0.60 7.89 6.74
CA ALA A 66 0.43 6.44 6.74
C ALA A 66 -0.88 6.01 6.06
N ALA A 67 -1.99 6.66 6.38
CA ALA A 67 -3.29 6.38 5.76
C ALA A 67 -3.27 6.62 4.23
N ARG A 68 -2.65 7.70 3.78
CA ARG A 68 -2.47 7.98 2.34
C ARG A 68 -1.61 6.93 1.65
N MET A 69 -0.59 6.41 2.33
CA MET A 69 0.25 5.33 1.78
C MET A 69 -0.54 4.03 1.65
N GLU A 70 -1.32 3.64 2.65
CA GLU A 70 -2.17 2.46 2.59
C GLU A 70 -3.25 2.57 1.50
N ALA A 71 -3.90 3.72 1.35
CA ALA A 71 -4.84 3.95 0.27
C ALA A 71 -4.20 3.78 -1.13
N ARG A 72 -2.97 4.27 -1.32
CA ARG A 72 -2.23 4.05 -2.58
C ARG A 72 -1.88 2.58 -2.81
N LYS A 73 -1.50 1.83 -1.77
CA LYS A 73 -1.22 0.38 -1.88
C LYS A 73 -2.47 -0.38 -2.32
N VAL A 74 -3.63 -0.11 -1.70
CA VAL A 74 -4.90 -0.74 -2.07
C VAL A 74 -5.25 -0.46 -3.53
N ALA A 75 -5.14 0.80 -3.95
CA ALA A 75 -5.41 1.19 -5.33
C ALA A 75 -4.45 0.52 -6.32
N LEU A 76 -3.17 0.39 -5.97
CA LEU A 76 -2.18 -0.29 -6.81
C LEU A 76 -2.44 -1.80 -6.89
N ALA A 77 -2.78 -2.43 -5.76
CA ALA A 77 -3.13 -3.85 -5.71
C ALA A 77 -4.34 -4.16 -6.59
N ALA A 78 -5.41 -3.36 -6.51
CA ALA A 78 -6.58 -3.52 -7.35
C ALA A 78 -6.26 -3.36 -8.86
N ARG A 79 -5.38 -2.41 -9.22
CA ARG A 79 -4.92 -2.25 -10.60
C ARG A 79 -4.14 -3.47 -11.08
N GLN A 80 -3.25 -4.00 -10.25
CA GLN A 80 -2.47 -5.17 -10.57
C GLN A 80 -3.36 -6.41 -10.75
N GLU A 81 -4.34 -6.61 -9.89
CA GLU A 81 -5.31 -7.70 -9.99
C GLU A 81 -6.10 -7.66 -11.32
N MET A 82 -6.50 -6.46 -11.76
CA MET A 82 -7.19 -6.32 -13.05
C MET A 82 -6.28 -6.69 -14.24
N VAL A 83 -5.02 -6.31 -14.18
CA VAL A 83 -4.03 -6.69 -15.20
C VAL A 83 -3.83 -8.21 -15.20
N ASP A 84 -3.69 -8.82 -14.04
CA ASP A 84 -3.53 -10.26 -13.89
C ASP A 84 -4.72 -11.02 -14.47
N LYS A 85 -5.94 -10.63 -14.12
CA LYS A 85 -7.18 -11.20 -14.69
C LYS A 85 -7.24 -11.07 -16.21
N ALA A 86 -6.77 -9.95 -16.77
CA ALA A 86 -6.75 -9.78 -18.23
C ALA A 86 -5.82 -10.78 -18.91
N TYR A 87 -4.64 -11.06 -18.35
CA TYR A 87 -3.71 -12.05 -18.88
C TYR A 87 -4.20 -13.49 -18.67
N ASP A 88 -4.83 -13.78 -17.52
CA ASP A 88 -5.45 -15.09 -17.28
C ASP A 88 -6.56 -15.38 -18.29
N LEU A 89 -7.45 -14.41 -18.53
CA LEU A 89 -8.50 -14.52 -19.55
C LEU A 89 -7.92 -14.64 -20.98
N ALA A 90 -6.81 -13.97 -21.25
CA ALA A 90 -6.13 -14.12 -22.54
C ALA A 90 -5.59 -15.54 -22.73
N LEU A 91 -4.98 -16.10 -21.68
CA LEU A 91 -4.49 -17.49 -21.70
C LEU A 91 -5.65 -18.48 -21.88
N GLU A 92 -6.76 -18.30 -21.16
CA GLU A 92 -7.95 -19.13 -21.32
C GLU A 92 -8.50 -19.09 -22.76
N LYS A 93 -8.60 -17.89 -23.35
CA LYS A 93 -9.03 -17.72 -24.74
C LYS A 93 -8.08 -18.38 -25.75
N LEU A 94 -6.77 -18.31 -25.50
CA LEU A 94 -5.77 -18.98 -26.34
C LEU A 94 -5.91 -20.50 -26.28
N CYS A 95 -6.17 -21.05 -25.10
CA CYS A 95 -6.39 -22.48 -24.93
C CYS A 95 -7.74 -22.97 -25.49
N ALA A 96 -8.76 -22.10 -25.51
CA ALA A 96 -10.10 -22.38 -26.00
C ALA A 96 -10.33 -22.02 -27.49
N MET A 97 -9.27 -21.76 -28.25
CA MET A 97 -9.38 -21.44 -29.69
C MET A 97 -9.99 -22.61 -30.50
N PRO A 98 -10.78 -22.32 -31.53
CA PRO A 98 -11.25 -23.34 -32.47
C PRO A 98 -10.07 -24.11 -33.11
N GLU A 99 -10.23 -25.42 -33.33
CA GLU A 99 -9.16 -26.31 -33.80
C GLU A 99 -8.40 -25.78 -35.01
N LYS A 100 -9.11 -25.29 -36.04
CA LYS A 100 -8.48 -24.72 -37.24
C LYS A 100 -7.56 -23.54 -36.93
N THR A 101 -8.01 -22.64 -36.07
CA THR A 101 -7.24 -21.46 -35.66
C THR A 101 -6.06 -21.88 -34.78
N TYR A 102 -6.26 -22.86 -33.91
CA TYR A 102 -5.24 -23.40 -33.03
C TYR A 102 -4.09 -24.02 -33.87
N VAL A 103 -4.42 -24.89 -34.85
CA VAL A 103 -3.45 -25.52 -35.72
C VAL A 103 -2.63 -24.47 -36.47
N GLU A 104 -3.28 -23.47 -37.07
CA GLU A 104 -2.59 -22.42 -37.82
C GLU A 104 -1.68 -21.57 -36.92
N THR A 105 -2.17 -21.16 -35.77
CA THR A 105 -1.41 -20.33 -34.80
C THR A 105 -0.18 -21.09 -34.28
N VAL A 106 -0.36 -22.33 -33.86
CA VAL A 106 0.74 -23.13 -33.30
C VAL A 106 1.76 -23.48 -34.42
N ALA A 107 1.30 -23.76 -35.64
CA ALA A 107 2.18 -24.01 -36.76
C ALA A 107 3.04 -22.79 -37.15
N GLN A 108 2.45 -21.58 -37.11
CA GLN A 108 3.19 -20.33 -37.36
C GLN A 108 4.23 -20.07 -36.27
N LEU A 109 3.88 -20.28 -35.00
CA LEU A 109 4.81 -20.14 -33.89
C LEU A 109 5.95 -21.17 -33.97
N LEU A 110 5.65 -22.42 -34.34
CA LEU A 110 6.66 -23.46 -34.57
C LEU A 110 7.61 -23.09 -35.71
N ALA A 111 7.09 -22.56 -36.82
CA ALA A 111 7.90 -22.12 -37.93
C ALA A 111 8.88 -21.00 -37.53
N GLN A 112 8.45 -20.08 -36.67
CA GLN A 112 9.31 -19.02 -36.15
C GLN A 112 10.33 -19.54 -35.12
N ALA A 113 9.95 -20.54 -34.30
CA ALA A 113 10.79 -21.11 -33.26
C ALA A 113 11.84 -22.12 -33.79
N ALA A 114 11.71 -22.60 -35.00
CA ALA A 114 12.58 -23.61 -35.62
C ALA A 114 13.53 -23.01 -36.67
N PRO A 115 14.62 -22.34 -36.33
CA PRO A 115 15.49 -21.62 -37.26
C PRO A 115 16.14 -22.57 -38.28
N ASN A 116 16.36 -23.84 -37.92
CA ASN A 116 16.93 -24.85 -38.81
C ASN A 116 15.87 -25.76 -39.45
N GLY A 117 14.59 -25.51 -39.21
CA GLY A 117 13.48 -26.31 -39.69
C GLY A 117 13.46 -27.77 -39.20
N GLN A 118 14.21 -28.11 -38.19
CA GLN A 118 14.33 -29.48 -37.64
C GLN A 118 14.06 -29.48 -36.13
N GLY A 119 13.44 -30.56 -35.66
CA GLY A 119 13.19 -30.75 -34.21
C GLY A 119 12.03 -31.69 -33.93
N GLU A 120 11.93 -32.06 -32.67
CA GLU A 120 10.86 -32.90 -32.14
C GLU A 120 9.86 -32.00 -31.40
N VAL A 121 8.61 -32.01 -31.87
CA VAL A 121 7.52 -31.18 -31.29
C VAL A 121 6.80 -31.99 -30.21
N ILE A 122 6.81 -31.50 -29.02
CA ILE A 122 6.12 -32.05 -27.86
C ILE A 122 4.87 -31.21 -27.60
N LEU A 123 3.72 -31.84 -27.55
CA LEU A 123 2.40 -31.21 -27.33
C LEU A 123 1.73 -31.79 -26.09
N ASN A 124 0.63 -31.19 -25.69
CA ASN A 124 -0.30 -31.75 -24.74
C ASN A 124 -0.86 -33.11 -25.24
N PRO A 125 -1.08 -34.12 -24.39
CA PRO A 125 -1.58 -35.44 -24.83
C PRO A 125 -2.84 -35.38 -25.67
N GLN A 126 -3.81 -34.54 -25.32
CA GLN A 126 -5.07 -34.41 -26.06
C GLN A 126 -4.84 -33.77 -27.44
N VAL A 127 -4.06 -32.69 -27.50
CA VAL A 127 -3.72 -31.98 -28.75
C VAL A 127 -2.84 -32.85 -29.64
N SER A 128 -1.90 -33.58 -29.07
CA SER A 128 -1.02 -34.50 -29.84
C SER A 128 -1.80 -35.58 -30.56
N ALA A 129 -2.82 -36.13 -29.88
CA ALA A 129 -3.65 -37.19 -30.45
C ALA A 129 -4.63 -36.68 -31.53
N SER A 130 -5.24 -35.49 -31.34
CA SER A 130 -6.26 -34.96 -32.24
C SER A 130 -5.73 -34.11 -33.39
N MET A 131 -4.78 -33.21 -33.09
CA MET A 131 -4.31 -32.19 -34.02
C MET A 131 -2.79 -32.24 -34.30
N GLY A 132 -2.03 -33.05 -33.54
CA GLY A 132 -0.58 -33.09 -33.63
C GLY A 132 -0.02 -33.26 -35.02
N PRO A 133 -0.48 -34.27 -35.84
CA PRO A 133 -0.03 -34.47 -37.21
C PRO A 133 -0.29 -33.26 -38.11
N ALA A 134 -1.49 -32.65 -37.99
CA ALA A 134 -1.87 -31.48 -38.82
C ALA A 134 -1.02 -30.24 -38.48
N ILE A 135 -0.68 -30.04 -37.19
CA ILE A 135 0.19 -28.95 -36.72
C ILE A 135 1.58 -29.09 -37.32
N VAL A 136 2.17 -30.30 -37.22
CA VAL A 136 3.52 -30.57 -37.74
C VAL A 136 3.58 -30.47 -39.27
N GLU A 137 2.60 -31.01 -39.99
CA GLU A 137 2.48 -30.90 -41.45
C GLU A 137 2.39 -29.43 -41.90
N ARG A 138 1.52 -28.65 -41.24
CA ARG A 138 1.35 -27.23 -41.53
C ARG A 138 2.60 -26.42 -41.21
N ALA A 139 3.28 -26.68 -40.10
CA ALA A 139 4.54 -26.04 -39.75
C ALA A 139 5.64 -26.34 -40.76
N ASN A 140 5.80 -27.61 -41.19
CA ASN A 140 6.76 -28.01 -42.19
C ASN A 140 6.49 -27.36 -43.58
N ALA A 141 5.22 -27.19 -43.93
CA ALA A 141 4.82 -26.47 -45.15
C ALA A 141 5.19 -24.99 -45.06
N LEU A 142 4.99 -24.33 -43.94
CA LEU A 142 5.35 -22.93 -43.71
C LEU A 142 6.88 -22.69 -43.75
N ILE A 143 7.67 -23.65 -43.29
CA ILE A 143 9.14 -23.59 -43.27
C ILE A 143 9.72 -23.83 -44.71
N GLY A 144 8.92 -24.38 -45.64
CA GLY A 144 9.39 -24.64 -46.99
C GLY A 144 10.37 -25.81 -47.10
N GLY A 145 10.05 -26.93 -46.47
CA GLY A 145 10.86 -28.14 -46.44
C GLY A 145 11.38 -28.50 -45.05
N GLY A 146 10.69 -28.07 -44.02
CA GLY A 146 10.97 -28.40 -42.64
C GLY A 146 10.92 -29.93 -42.38
N LYS A 147 11.71 -30.38 -41.41
CA LYS A 147 11.78 -31.77 -40.95
C LYS A 147 11.41 -31.84 -39.44
N LEU A 148 10.35 -31.14 -39.06
CA LEU A 148 9.78 -31.26 -37.74
C LEU A 148 9.06 -32.62 -37.62
N THR A 149 9.21 -33.27 -36.49
CA THR A 149 8.56 -34.56 -36.18
C THR A 149 7.75 -34.43 -34.89
N LEU A 150 6.62 -35.13 -34.85
CA LEU A 150 5.82 -35.19 -33.61
C LEU A 150 6.48 -36.14 -32.63
N SER A 151 6.69 -35.69 -31.39
CA SER A 151 7.21 -36.53 -30.29
C SER A 151 6.24 -37.62 -29.90
N LYS A 152 6.81 -38.78 -29.57
CA LYS A 152 6.04 -39.88 -28.93
C LYS A 152 5.72 -39.60 -27.46
N THR A 153 6.48 -38.72 -26.86
CA THR A 153 6.25 -38.28 -25.47
C THR A 153 5.45 -36.99 -25.45
N ALA A 154 4.36 -36.96 -24.70
CA ALA A 154 3.59 -35.75 -24.48
C ALA A 154 3.91 -35.20 -23.10
N ARG A 155 3.73 -33.87 -22.89
CA ARG A 155 3.89 -33.22 -21.59
C ARG A 155 2.59 -32.53 -21.22
N GLU A 156 2.29 -32.49 -19.91
CA GLU A 156 1.13 -31.77 -19.41
C GLU A 156 1.40 -30.26 -19.47
N ILE A 157 0.95 -29.65 -20.57
CA ILE A 157 0.95 -28.21 -20.83
C ILE A 157 -0.48 -27.78 -21.15
N ARG A 158 -0.88 -26.56 -20.79
CA ARG A 158 -2.25 -26.05 -21.06
C ARG A 158 -2.48 -25.80 -22.55
N GLY A 159 -1.42 -25.45 -23.29
CA GLY A 159 -1.48 -25.22 -24.72
C GLY A 159 -0.15 -24.75 -25.30
N GLY A 160 -0.07 -24.66 -26.60
CA GLY A 160 1.17 -24.37 -27.32
C GLY A 160 2.05 -25.62 -27.53
N PHE A 161 3.37 -25.48 -27.52
CA PHE A 161 4.32 -26.56 -27.81
C PHE A 161 5.63 -26.40 -27.03
N ILE A 162 6.39 -27.48 -26.97
CA ILE A 162 7.81 -27.47 -26.63
C ILE A 162 8.56 -28.07 -27.83
N LEU A 163 9.52 -27.35 -28.39
CA LEU A 163 10.33 -27.81 -29.52
C LEU A 163 11.70 -28.23 -29.00
N LYS A 164 12.07 -29.49 -29.26
CA LYS A 164 13.36 -30.04 -28.89
C LYS A 164 14.25 -30.13 -30.14
N CYS A 165 15.34 -29.37 -30.14
CA CYS A 165 16.35 -29.35 -31.20
C CYS A 165 17.69 -29.85 -30.64
N GLY A 166 17.93 -31.16 -30.68
CA GLY A 166 19.11 -31.78 -30.06
C GLY A 166 19.12 -31.59 -28.54
N ASN A 167 20.09 -30.83 -28.04
CA ASN A 167 20.22 -30.55 -26.58
C ASN A 167 19.52 -29.26 -26.13
N VAL A 168 18.86 -28.56 -27.07
CA VAL A 168 18.16 -27.29 -26.77
C VAL A 168 16.65 -27.52 -26.79
N GLU A 169 15.96 -27.10 -25.76
CA GLU A 169 14.49 -27.06 -25.71
C GLU A 169 14.02 -25.60 -25.83
N VAL A 170 13.16 -25.34 -26.81
CA VAL A 170 12.47 -24.06 -26.96
C VAL A 170 11.07 -24.18 -26.41
N ASN A 171 10.76 -23.41 -25.39
CA ASN A 171 9.45 -23.42 -24.74
C ASN A 171 8.52 -22.39 -25.40
N GLY A 172 7.62 -22.89 -26.28
CA GLY A 172 6.55 -22.11 -26.91
C GLY A 172 5.18 -22.34 -26.30
N THR A 173 5.09 -22.70 -25.03
CA THR A 173 3.79 -22.85 -24.34
C THR A 173 3.08 -21.50 -24.22
N PHE A 174 1.76 -21.51 -24.27
CA PHE A 174 0.96 -20.29 -24.16
C PHE A 174 1.19 -19.58 -22.82
N GLU A 175 1.41 -20.32 -21.73
CA GLU A 175 1.78 -19.73 -20.44
C GLU A 175 3.09 -18.94 -20.54
N THR A 176 4.09 -19.47 -21.21
CA THR A 176 5.38 -18.79 -21.36
C THR A 176 5.26 -17.57 -22.26
N LEU A 177 4.51 -17.66 -23.35
CA LEU A 177 4.29 -16.54 -24.28
C LEU A 177 3.51 -15.41 -23.59
N VAL A 178 2.44 -15.73 -22.87
CA VAL A 178 1.64 -14.77 -22.13
C VAL A 178 2.48 -14.10 -21.04
N ARG A 179 3.31 -14.87 -20.33
CA ARG A 179 4.21 -14.32 -19.30
C ARG A 179 5.25 -13.36 -19.90
N LEU A 180 5.83 -13.68 -21.06
CA LEU A 180 6.76 -12.80 -21.76
C LEU A 180 6.07 -11.51 -22.20
N GLN A 181 4.88 -11.61 -22.79
CA GLN A 181 4.07 -10.48 -23.20
C GLN A 181 3.67 -9.59 -22.02
N ARG A 182 3.34 -10.20 -20.87
CA ARG A 182 3.08 -9.47 -19.63
C ARG A 182 4.28 -8.64 -19.22
N THR A 183 5.47 -9.21 -19.24
CA THR A 183 6.69 -8.47 -18.84
C THR A 183 6.95 -7.27 -19.76
N GLN A 184 6.62 -7.37 -21.04
CA GLN A 184 6.85 -6.31 -22.03
C GLN A 184 5.72 -5.26 -22.03
N ASN A 185 4.46 -5.69 -21.90
CA ASN A 185 3.30 -4.88 -22.24
C ASN A 185 2.35 -4.58 -21.05
N ALA A 186 2.66 -5.03 -19.81
CA ALA A 186 1.77 -4.85 -18.66
C ALA A 186 1.38 -3.38 -18.44
N GLY A 187 2.33 -2.45 -18.62
CA GLY A 187 2.07 -1.02 -18.49
C GLY A 187 1.10 -0.46 -19.55
N ALA A 188 1.21 -0.91 -20.79
CA ALA A 188 0.31 -0.52 -21.87
C ALA A 188 -1.09 -1.08 -21.67
N VAL A 189 -1.19 -2.35 -21.28
CA VAL A 189 -2.46 -3.03 -20.95
C VAL A 189 -3.14 -2.34 -19.77
N ALA A 190 -2.40 -2.05 -18.70
CA ALA A 190 -2.92 -1.32 -17.55
C ALA A 190 -3.48 0.06 -17.96
N LYS A 191 -2.76 0.80 -18.81
CA LYS A 191 -3.21 2.09 -19.32
C LYS A 191 -4.51 1.99 -20.12
N GLN A 192 -4.64 0.98 -20.99
CA GLN A 192 -5.85 0.77 -21.77
C GLN A 192 -7.05 0.33 -20.92
N LEU A 193 -6.84 -0.58 -19.96
CA LEU A 193 -7.88 -1.04 -19.05
C LEU A 193 -8.41 0.12 -18.20
N LEU A 194 -7.52 0.96 -17.69
CA LEU A 194 -7.87 2.09 -16.83
C LEU A 194 -8.47 3.27 -17.63
N ALA A 195 -8.04 3.50 -18.87
CA ALA A 195 -8.61 4.56 -19.71
C ALA A 195 -10.10 4.30 -20.06
N ARG A 196 -10.48 3.02 -20.23
CA ARG A 196 -11.89 2.62 -20.45
C ARG A 196 -12.77 2.70 -19.21
N GLN A 197 -12.16 2.67 -18.01
CA GLN A 197 -12.86 2.70 -16.72
C GLN A 197 -12.77 4.06 -16.00
N GLY A 198 -12.35 5.10 -16.70
CA GLY A 198 -12.11 6.44 -16.14
C GLY A 198 -13.26 7.05 -15.32
N VAL A 199 -14.47 6.49 -15.43
CA VAL A 199 -15.64 6.86 -14.64
C VAL A 199 -15.77 6.02 -13.35
N TRP A 200 -15.36 4.74 -13.36
CA TRP A 200 -15.62 3.83 -12.24
C TRP A 200 -14.54 3.90 -11.13
N VAL A 201 -13.29 4.03 -11.52
CA VAL A 201 -12.16 4.15 -10.57
C VAL A 201 -12.19 5.51 -9.86
N GLY A 202 -12.60 6.57 -10.56
CA GLY A 202 -12.81 7.90 -9.97
C GLY A 202 -13.88 7.90 -8.88
N ALA A 203 -15.00 7.25 -9.11
CA ALA A 203 -16.11 7.18 -8.15
C ALA A 203 -15.77 6.34 -6.90
N HIS A 204 -15.01 5.24 -7.06
CA HIS A 204 -14.59 4.40 -5.91
C HIS A 204 -13.48 5.05 -5.08
N ILE A 205 -12.53 5.72 -5.74
CA ILE A 205 -11.47 6.48 -5.06
C ILE A 205 -12.07 7.70 -4.35
N SER A 206 -13.01 8.42 -4.97
CA SER A 206 -13.74 9.51 -4.31
C SER A 206 -14.54 9.03 -3.11
N SER A 207 -15.12 7.84 -3.16
CA SER A 207 -15.82 7.23 -2.01
C SER A 207 -14.86 6.89 -0.86
N ILE A 208 -13.66 6.37 -1.15
CA ILE A 208 -12.65 6.07 -0.13
C ILE A 208 -12.07 7.36 0.46
N TYR A 209 -11.84 8.38 -0.35
CA TYR A 209 -11.41 9.71 0.14
C TYR A 209 -12.53 10.39 0.94
N GLY A 210 -13.79 10.26 0.52
CA GLY A 210 -14.95 10.78 1.27
C GLY A 210 -15.14 10.13 2.64
N ILE A 211 -14.82 8.84 2.78
CA ILE A 211 -14.81 8.15 4.08
C ILE A 211 -13.66 8.65 4.96
N CYS A 212 -12.49 8.93 4.38
CA CYS A 212 -11.37 9.52 5.11
C CYS A 212 -11.64 10.96 5.54
N ASP A 213 -12.30 11.76 4.70
CA ASP A 213 -12.67 13.14 5.03
C ASP A 213 -13.77 13.18 6.12
N ALA A 214 -14.76 12.31 6.06
CA ALA A 214 -15.78 12.16 7.09
C ALA A 214 -15.17 11.71 8.45
N ALA A 215 -14.22 10.79 8.43
CA ALA A 215 -13.51 10.36 9.64
C ALA A 215 -12.61 11.46 10.23
N LEU A 216 -12.07 12.33 9.39
CA LEU A 216 -11.29 13.51 9.81
C LEU A 216 -12.19 14.62 10.38
N GLU A 217 -13.39 14.83 9.83
CA GLU A 217 -14.40 15.73 10.37
C GLU A 217 -14.93 15.26 11.73
N GLU A 218 -15.18 13.95 11.88
CA GLU A 218 -15.60 13.35 13.15
C GLU A 218 -14.51 13.46 14.23
N ALA A 219 -13.23 13.26 13.87
CA ALA A 219 -12.10 13.49 14.74
C ALA A 219 -11.92 14.97 15.12
N GLY A 220 -12.24 15.88 14.22
CA GLY A 220 -12.26 17.33 14.45
C GLY A 220 -13.39 17.77 15.41
N GLN A 221 -14.56 17.14 15.31
CA GLN A 221 -15.68 17.40 16.24
C GLN A 221 -15.41 16.90 17.65
N LEU A 222 -14.71 15.78 17.82
CA LEU A 222 -14.26 15.28 19.13
C LEU A 222 -13.23 16.21 19.79
N ARG A 223 -12.43 16.92 19.00
CA ARG A 223 -11.51 17.94 19.50
C ARG A 223 -12.24 19.16 20.08
N GLY A 224 -13.34 19.59 19.45
CA GLY A 224 -14.15 20.72 19.89
C GLY A 224 -14.96 20.44 21.18
N VAL A 225 -15.17 19.18 21.54
CA VAL A 225 -15.84 18.76 22.79
C VAL A 225 -14.83 18.74 23.95
N ALA A 226 -13.59 18.32 23.72
CA ALA A 226 -12.55 18.29 24.75
C ALA A 226 -12.07 19.69 25.20
N GLU A 227 -12.25 20.74 24.38
CA GLU A 227 -11.91 22.13 24.74
C GLU A 227 -13.00 22.85 25.55
N LYS A 228 -14.21 22.29 25.67
CA LYS A 228 -15.32 22.92 26.43
C LYS A 228 -15.46 22.41 27.86
N ASP A 229 -14.75 21.35 28.22
CA ASP A 229 -14.86 20.70 29.54
C ASP A 229 -13.61 20.90 30.45
N PHE A 230 -12.74 21.93 30.14
CA PHE A 230 -11.63 22.31 30.99
C PHE A 230 -11.63 23.82 31.34
#